data_5edd9552ee317dded03d8437e0f00c5d
#
_entry.id   5edd9552ee317dded03d8437e0f00c5d
#
_cell.length_a   1.000
_cell.length_b   1.000
_cell.length_c   1.000
_cell.angle_alpha   90.00
_cell.angle_beta   90.00
_cell.angle_gamma   90.00
#
_symmetry.space_group_name_H-M   'P 1'
#
loop_
_entity.id
_entity.type
_entity.pdbx_description
1 polymer ?
#
loop_
_entity_poly.entity_id
_entity_poly.type
_entity_poly.pdbx_seq_one_letter_code
_entity_poly.pdbx_strand_id
1 'polypeptide(L)' 'MTIANITDNHMDNLVDRFYSNVDENDIKECENFEEFFGVAKDKCENIWSEADIHWISNYVWNDYWSNHTLPGWN' A
#
# COMPACT_ATOMS: atom_id res chain seq x y z
N MET A 1 -17.41 -2.49 2.76
CA MET A 1 -16.81 -2.80 4.06
C MET A 1 -16.23 -1.54 4.67
N THR A 2 -16.44 -1.38 5.94
CA THR A 2 -15.92 -0.21 6.64
C THR A 2 -14.53 -0.51 7.14
N ILE A 3 -13.62 0.40 6.88
CA ILE A 3 -12.24 0.26 7.33
C ILE A 3 -12.16 0.13 8.84
N ALA A 4 -13.04 0.83 9.54
CA ALA A 4 -13.05 0.81 11.00
C ALA A 4 -13.29 -0.59 11.60
N ASN A 5 -13.85 -1.50 10.81
CA ASN A 5 -14.14 -2.84 11.28
C ASN A 5 -13.06 -3.85 10.94
N ILE A 6 -11.97 -3.39 10.33
CA ILE A 6 -10.89 -4.29 9.95
C ILE A 6 -10.04 -4.58 11.19
N THR A 7 -9.88 -5.86 11.49
CA THR A 7 -9.02 -6.29 12.59
C THR A 7 -7.57 -6.30 12.11
N ASP A 8 -6.64 -6.38 13.06
CA ASP A 8 -5.22 -6.44 12.72
C ASP A 8 -4.91 -7.64 11.82
N ASN A 9 -5.52 -8.79 12.09
CA ASN A 9 -5.31 -9.97 11.25
C ASN A 9 -5.82 -9.76 9.85
N HIS A 10 -6.98 -9.10 9.72
CA HIS A 10 -7.54 -8.82 8.41
C HIS A 10 -6.64 -7.87 7.64
N MET A 11 -6.11 -6.86 8.33
CA MET A 11 -5.21 -5.91 7.72
C MET A 11 -3.93 -6.60 7.23
N ASP A 12 -3.38 -7.49 8.05
CA ASP A 12 -2.19 -8.24 7.67
C ASP A 12 -2.43 -9.06 6.39
N ASN A 13 -3.60 -9.67 6.28
CA ASN A 13 -3.95 -10.44 5.10
C ASN A 13 -4.05 -9.57 3.86
N LEU A 14 -4.62 -8.39 4.01
CA LEU A 14 -4.73 -7.45 2.90
C LEU A 14 -3.34 -6.99 2.44
N VAL A 15 -2.50 -6.66 3.40
CA VAL A 15 -1.13 -6.21 3.09
C VAL A 15 -0.34 -7.33 2.43
N ASP A 16 -0.46 -8.56 2.94
CA ASP A 16 0.22 -9.70 2.33
C ASP A 16 -0.22 -9.88 0.88
N ARG A 17 -1.53 -9.79 0.63
CA ARG A 17 -2.04 -9.92 -0.72
C ARG A 17 -1.55 -8.79 -1.61
N PHE A 18 -1.49 -7.60 -1.06
CA PHE A 18 -0.98 -6.46 -1.79
C PHE A 18 0.48 -6.70 -2.22
N TYR A 19 1.31 -7.15 -1.29
CA TYR A 19 2.72 -7.41 -1.59
C TYR A 19 2.93 -8.62 -2.49
N SER A 20 1.93 -9.47 -2.62
CA SER A 20 2.00 -10.57 -3.58
C SER A 20 1.90 -10.05 -5.01
N ASN A 21 1.35 -8.86 -5.19
CA ASN A 21 1.14 -8.28 -6.51
C ASN A 21 2.01 -7.06 -6.76
N VAL A 22 2.41 -6.36 -5.71
CA VAL A 22 3.21 -5.14 -5.81
C VAL A 22 4.47 -5.35 -4.97
N ASP A 23 5.62 -5.26 -5.63
CA ASP A 23 6.89 -5.48 -4.97
C ASP A 23 7.28 -4.28 -4.10
N GLU A 24 8.03 -4.55 -3.05
CA GLU A 24 8.60 -3.50 -2.22
C GLU A 24 9.46 -2.55 -3.05
N ASN A 25 10.14 -3.08 -4.05
CA ASN A 25 10.95 -2.25 -4.94
C ASN A 25 10.10 -1.22 -5.68
N ASP A 26 8.84 -1.53 -5.95
CA ASP A 26 7.94 -0.57 -6.60
C ASP A 26 7.74 0.66 -5.72
N ILE A 27 7.73 0.45 -4.41
CA ILE A 27 7.60 1.57 -3.47
C ILE A 27 8.86 2.44 -3.50
N LYS A 28 10.01 1.79 -3.49
CA LYS A 28 11.29 2.48 -3.47
C LYS A 28 11.52 3.32 -4.71
N GLU A 29 11.05 2.83 -5.85
CA GLU A 29 11.28 3.49 -7.13
C GLU A 29 10.35 4.65 -7.39
N CYS A 30 9.24 4.72 -6.66
CA CYS A 30 8.28 5.80 -6.84
C CYS A 30 8.70 7.02 -6.03
N GLU A 31 8.63 8.18 -6.64
CA GLU A 31 9.02 9.42 -6.00
C GLU A 31 7.92 10.00 -5.13
N ASN A 32 6.67 9.65 -5.41
CA ASN A 32 5.54 10.16 -4.65
C ASN A 32 4.42 9.14 -4.68
N PHE A 33 3.41 9.41 -3.86
CA PHE A 33 2.30 8.47 -3.74
C PHE A 33 1.51 8.31 -5.04
N GLU A 34 1.37 9.36 -5.81
CA GLU A 34 0.60 9.26 -7.05
C GLU A 34 1.21 8.26 -8.01
N GLU A 35 2.54 8.25 -8.12
CA GLU A 35 3.22 7.26 -8.95
C GLU A 35 2.99 5.86 -8.41
N PHE A 36 3.10 5.71 -7.11
CA PHE A 36 2.91 4.41 -6.48
C PHE A 36 1.48 3.92 -6.67
N PHE A 37 0.50 4.80 -6.51
CA PHE A 37 -0.89 4.44 -6.70
C PHE A 37 -1.13 3.96 -8.14
N GLY A 38 -0.52 4.62 -9.12
CA GLY A 38 -0.63 4.20 -10.51
C GLY A 38 -0.12 2.78 -10.71
N VAL A 39 1.03 2.46 -10.12
CA VAL A 39 1.60 1.12 -10.21
C VAL A 39 0.69 0.11 -9.53
N ALA A 40 0.22 0.43 -8.33
CA ALA A 40 -0.66 -0.46 -7.57
C ALA A 40 -1.97 -0.71 -8.32
N LYS A 41 -2.53 0.34 -8.89
CA LYS A 41 -3.77 0.21 -9.65
C LYS A 41 -3.60 -0.73 -10.83
N ASP A 42 -2.51 -0.57 -11.55
CA ASP A 42 -2.23 -1.40 -12.72
C ASP A 42 -2.11 -2.88 -12.32
N LYS A 43 -1.47 -3.15 -11.20
CA LYS A 43 -1.19 -4.53 -10.79
C LYS A 43 -2.33 -5.18 -10.01
N CYS A 44 -3.19 -4.39 -9.39
CA CYS A 44 -4.25 -4.92 -8.52
C CYS A 44 -5.66 -4.71 -9.05
N GLU A 45 -5.81 -4.18 -10.26
CA GLU A 45 -7.12 -3.83 -10.78
C GLU A 45 -8.05 -5.03 -10.95
N ASN A 46 -7.48 -6.23 -11.06
CA ASN A 46 -8.26 -7.46 -11.18
C ASN A 46 -8.65 -8.05 -9.83
N ILE A 47 -8.13 -7.49 -8.75
CA ILE A 47 -8.35 -8.03 -7.40
C ILE A 47 -9.29 -7.13 -6.61
N TRP A 48 -9.10 -5.84 -6.72
CA TRP A 48 -9.83 -4.85 -5.93
C TRP A 48 -10.35 -3.72 -6.80
N SER A 49 -11.34 -3.00 -6.28
CA SER A 49 -11.82 -1.78 -6.92
C SER A 49 -10.79 -0.68 -6.75
N GLU A 50 -10.92 0.37 -7.55
CA GLU A 50 -9.99 1.51 -7.46
C GLU A 50 -9.98 2.13 -6.07
N ALA A 51 -11.15 2.22 -5.44
CA ALA A 51 -11.24 2.80 -4.09
C ALA A 51 -10.47 1.94 -3.08
N ASP A 52 -10.60 0.62 -3.19
CA ASP A 52 -9.89 -0.29 -2.30
C ASP A 52 -8.39 -0.22 -2.54
N ILE A 53 -7.98 -0.15 -3.80
CA ILE A 53 -6.57 -0.06 -4.15
C ILE A 53 -5.99 1.25 -3.61
N HIS A 54 -6.73 2.33 -3.73
CA HIS A 54 -6.29 3.62 -3.21
C HIS A 54 -6.05 3.54 -1.70
N TRP A 55 -7.00 2.94 -0.99
CA TRP A 55 -6.90 2.84 0.46
C TRP A 55 -5.71 1.99 0.89
N ILE A 56 -5.56 0.79 0.30
CA ILE A 56 -4.49 -0.10 0.72
C ILE A 56 -3.12 0.45 0.29
N SER A 57 -3.05 1.08 -0.87
CA SER A 57 -1.82 1.69 -1.36
C SER A 57 -1.37 2.81 -0.42
N ASN A 58 -2.32 3.62 0.02
CA ASN A 58 -2.02 4.72 0.93
C ASN A 58 -1.50 4.19 2.27
N TYR A 59 -2.14 3.13 2.77
CA TYR A 59 -1.70 2.50 4.00
C TYR A 59 -0.28 1.95 3.87
N VAL A 60 -0.04 1.20 2.81
CA VAL A 60 1.27 0.59 2.58
C VAL A 60 2.35 1.64 2.37
N TRP A 61 2.03 2.68 1.60
CA TRP A 61 2.98 3.77 1.34
C TRP A 61 3.40 4.45 2.64
N ASN A 62 2.43 4.81 3.46
CA ASN A 62 2.71 5.49 4.72
C ASN A 62 3.46 4.59 5.70
N ASP A 63 3.05 3.32 5.77
CA ASP A 63 3.69 2.36 6.66
C ASP A 63 5.13 2.13 6.27
N TYR A 64 5.37 1.95 4.97
CA TYR A 64 6.72 1.70 4.47
C TYR A 64 7.64 2.87 4.81
N TRP A 65 7.21 4.08 4.48
CA TRP A 65 8.07 5.24 4.67
C TRP A 65 8.19 5.65 6.14
N SER A 66 7.20 5.30 6.97
CA SER A 66 7.33 5.51 8.40
C SER A 66 8.42 4.62 9.01
N ASN A 67 8.55 3.41 8.49
CA ASN A 67 9.53 2.46 8.99
C ASN A 67 10.90 2.65 8.36
N HIS A 68 10.95 3.34 7.24
CA HIS A 68 12.19 3.54 6.49
C HIS A 68 12.55 5.01 6.40
N THR A 69 12.21 5.77 7.43
CA THR A 69 12.51 7.20 7.44
C THR A 69 14.01 7.42 7.45
N LEU A 70 14.39 8.54 6.86
CA LEU A 70 15.79 8.93 6.87
C LEU A 70 16.22 9.37 8.27
N PRO A 71 17.49 9.20 8.62
CA PRO A 71 17.99 9.73 9.89
C PRO A 71 17.71 11.22 9.97
N GLY A 72 17.13 11.63 11.06
CA GLY A 72 16.80 13.02 11.24
C GLY A 72 15.36 13.37 10.96
N TRP A 73 14.59 12.43 10.48
CA TRP A 73 13.18 12.63 10.27
C TRP A 73 12.38 12.60 11.56
N ASN A 74 12.87 11.87 12.49
CA ASN A 74 12.17 11.67 13.76
C ASN A 74 12.30 12.88 14.68
#